data_c7b74fcaf6552451d1824b52588f3c30
#
_entry.id   c7b74fcaf6552451d1824b52588f3c30
#
_cell.length_a   1.000
_cell.length_b   1.000
_cell.length_c   1.000
_cell.angle_alpha   90.00
_cell.angle_beta   90.00
_cell.angle_gamma   90.00
#
_symmetry.space_group_name_H-M   'P 1'
#
loop_
_entity.id
_entity.type
_entity.pdbx_description
1 polymer ?
#
loop_
_entity_poly.entity_id
_entity_poly.type
_entity_poly.pdbx_seq_one_letter_code
_entity_poly.pdbx_strand_id
1 'polypeptide(L)'
;MRPRPRARYAAAALSISALLGGCASGPTPPPPTASTTASTSVSATADPQAVLAAVRGLPGVTSSTVTFSPDRLGYPASFAGRITVTSQADPVDVLDRALFLLLRDSRAATFAVTVARDGLLYDGQQLGLRTTIDRAELAARFGNPASGAAFPTPSPSRPSPAPPPRSSTS
;
A
#
# COMPACT_ATOMS: atom_id res chain seq x y z
N MET A 1 34.58 -21.39 16.37
CA MET A 1 34.46 -20.16 15.56
C MET A 1 34.93 -20.45 14.14
N ARG A 2 34.05 -20.43 13.17
CA ARG A 2 34.37 -20.64 11.74
C ARG A 2 34.05 -19.37 10.97
N PRO A 3 34.95 -18.83 10.15
CA PRO A 3 34.69 -17.62 9.34
C PRO A 3 33.80 -17.92 8.16
N ARG A 4 32.84 -17.02 7.86
CA ARG A 4 31.95 -17.06 6.69
C ARG A 4 32.62 -16.38 5.48
N PRO A 5 32.54 -16.95 4.27
CA PRO A 5 33.06 -16.31 3.06
C PRO A 5 32.19 -15.14 2.61
N ARG A 6 32.84 -14.03 2.27
CA ARG A 6 32.22 -12.86 1.62
C ARG A 6 32.12 -13.12 0.11
N ALA A 7 30.92 -13.21 -0.40
CA ALA A 7 30.68 -13.21 -1.86
C ALA A 7 30.77 -11.78 -2.40
N ARG A 8 31.71 -11.57 -3.33
CA ARG A 8 31.86 -10.33 -4.11
C ARG A 8 30.99 -10.46 -5.34
N TYR A 9 30.03 -9.58 -5.54
CA TYR A 9 29.29 -9.47 -6.80
C TYR A 9 29.94 -8.38 -7.65
N ALA A 10 30.38 -8.81 -8.86
CA ALA A 10 30.96 -7.94 -9.87
C ALA A 10 29.82 -7.22 -10.62
N ALA A 11 30.01 -5.92 -10.82
CA ALA A 11 29.14 -5.08 -11.64
C ALA A 11 29.48 -5.30 -13.12
N ALA A 12 28.50 -5.64 -13.94
CA ALA A 12 28.60 -5.64 -15.41
C ALA A 12 27.89 -4.39 -15.94
N ALA A 13 28.68 -3.47 -16.47
CA ALA A 13 28.22 -2.31 -17.22
C ALA A 13 27.97 -2.71 -18.69
N LEU A 14 26.77 -2.51 -19.21
CA LEU A 14 26.46 -2.63 -20.64
C LEU A 14 26.17 -1.23 -21.19
N SER A 15 27.11 -0.75 -22.00
CA SER A 15 27.00 0.44 -22.83
C SER A 15 26.29 0.08 -24.13
N ILE A 16 25.26 0.82 -24.53
CA ILE A 16 24.67 0.73 -25.87
C ILE A 16 24.78 2.07 -26.56
N SER A 17 25.46 2.04 -27.70
CA SER A 17 25.84 3.16 -28.54
C SER A 17 24.70 3.69 -29.39
N ALA A 18 24.75 5.01 -29.63
CA ALA A 18 23.89 5.76 -30.52
C ALA A 18 24.11 5.38 -32.00
N LEU A 19 23.05 5.41 -32.81
CA LEU A 19 23.09 5.49 -34.25
C LEU A 19 22.28 6.72 -34.71
N LEU A 20 22.99 7.69 -35.24
CA LEU A 20 22.45 8.79 -36.02
C LEU A 20 22.11 8.28 -37.44
N GLY A 21 21.02 8.73 -38.01
CA GLY A 21 20.67 8.50 -39.40
C GLY A 21 19.46 9.27 -39.91
N GLY A 22 19.69 10.30 -40.73
CA GLY A 22 18.95 10.55 -41.94
C GLY A 22 17.85 11.60 -41.94
N CYS A 23 18.21 12.81 -42.40
CA CYS A 23 17.26 13.80 -42.94
C CYS A 23 16.63 13.29 -44.24
N ALA A 24 15.31 13.31 -44.37
CA ALA A 24 14.58 13.32 -45.63
C ALA A 24 13.42 14.31 -45.52
N SER A 25 13.56 15.45 -46.25
CA SER A 25 12.51 16.43 -46.43
C SER A 25 11.48 15.91 -47.42
N GLY A 26 10.26 15.56 -46.93
CA GLY A 26 9.11 15.21 -47.77
C GLY A 26 7.94 16.14 -47.43
N PRO A 27 6.97 16.36 -48.38
CA PRO A 27 5.88 17.33 -48.22
C PRO A 27 4.96 16.98 -47.05
N THR A 28 4.65 18.00 -46.30
CA THR A 28 3.81 17.99 -45.08
C THR A 28 2.44 17.36 -45.36
N PRO A 29 2.10 16.22 -44.74
CA PRO A 29 0.74 15.74 -44.72
C PRO A 29 -0.11 16.56 -43.74
N PRO A 30 -1.43 16.68 -43.97
CA PRO A 30 -2.31 17.40 -43.04
C PRO A 30 -2.28 16.74 -41.64
N PRO A 31 -2.50 17.54 -40.56
CA PRO A 31 -2.45 17.02 -39.21
C PRO A 31 -3.46 15.91 -39.02
N PRO A 32 -3.07 14.74 -38.47
CA PRO A 32 -4.05 13.72 -38.13
C PRO A 32 -4.92 14.28 -37.02
N THR A 33 -6.20 14.28 -37.24
CA THR A 33 -7.23 14.50 -36.23
C THR A 33 -6.90 13.51 -35.08
N ALA A 34 -6.49 14.05 -33.95
CA ALA A 34 -6.20 13.26 -32.76
C ALA A 34 -7.51 12.59 -32.31
N SER A 35 -7.73 11.37 -32.78
CA SER A 35 -8.68 10.48 -32.14
C SER A 35 -8.13 10.22 -30.74
N THR A 36 -8.69 10.93 -29.76
CA THR A 36 -8.48 10.64 -28.35
C THR A 36 -9.08 9.25 -28.08
N THR A 37 -8.28 8.23 -28.39
CA THR A 37 -8.56 6.89 -27.91
C THR A 37 -8.42 6.99 -26.40
N ALA A 38 -9.56 7.04 -25.72
CA ALA A 38 -9.62 6.86 -24.28
C ALA A 38 -8.96 5.51 -23.99
N SER A 39 -7.69 5.56 -23.64
CA SER A 39 -6.99 4.41 -23.07
C SER A 39 -7.77 4.05 -21.82
N THR A 40 -8.58 3.01 -21.93
CA THR A 40 -9.12 2.30 -20.79
C THR A 40 -7.90 1.75 -20.07
N SER A 41 -7.34 2.54 -19.15
CA SER A 41 -6.26 2.10 -18.26
C SER A 41 -6.85 0.96 -17.44
N VAL A 42 -6.55 -0.26 -17.87
CA VAL A 42 -6.64 -1.43 -17.01
C VAL A 42 -5.86 -1.06 -15.77
N SER A 43 -6.55 -0.86 -14.64
CA SER A 43 -5.92 -0.52 -13.37
C SER A 43 -4.90 -1.61 -13.07
N ALA A 44 -3.65 -1.35 -13.42
CA ALA A 44 -2.54 -2.22 -13.06
C ALA A 44 -2.55 -2.28 -11.54
N THR A 45 -2.71 -3.48 -11.00
CA THR A 45 -2.54 -3.71 -9.56
C THR A 45 -1.15 -3.19 -9.20
N ALA A 46 -1.07 -2.25 -8.28
CA ALA A 46 0.21 -1.69 -7.88
C ALA A 46 1.10 -2.81 -7.32
N ASP A 47 2.41 -2.67 -7.56
CA ASP A 47 3.40 -3.56 -6.96
C ASP A 47 3.20 -3.57 -5.42
N PRO A 48 3.07 -4.75 -4.78
CA PRO A 48 2.92 -4.84 -3.33
C PRO A 48 4.02 -4.09 -2.55
N GLN A 49 5.24 -4.00 -3.10
CA GLN A 49 6.32 -3.26 -2.48
C GLN A 49 6.07 -1.74 -2.53
N ALA A 50 5.50 -1.23 -3.61
CA ALA A 50 5.10 0.18 -3.71
C ALA A 50 4.00 0.52 -2.68
N VAL A 51 3.03 -0.38 -2.51
CA VAL A 51 1.97 -0.22 -1.49
C VAL A 51 2.56 -0.20 -0.07
N LEU A 52 3.48 -1.14 0.24
CA LEU A 52 4.17 -1.18 1.52
C LEU A 52 5.03 0.07 1.76
N ALA A 53 5.66 0.61 0.72
CA ALA A 53 6.40 1.87 0.80
C ALA A 53 5.46 3.05 1.10
N ALA A 54 4.28 3.09 0.47
CA ALA A 54 3.26 4.12 0.75
C ALA A 54 2.76 4.05 2.20
N VAL A 55 2.55 2.85 2.74
CA VAL A 55 2.18 2.66 4.17
C VAL A 55 3.28 3.16 5.10
N ARG A 56 4.57 2.90 4.79
CA ARG A 56 5.69 3.43 5.57
C ARG A 56 5.80 4.95 5.52
N GLY A 57 5.35 5.56 4.42
CA GLY A 57 5.35 7.01 4.22
C GLY A 57 4.16 7.74 4.87
N LEU A 58 3.25 7.05 5.55
CA LEU A 58 2.15 7.71 6.24
C LEU A 58 2.65 8.62 7.37
N PRO A 59 2.03 9.81 7.57
CA PRO A 59 2.39 10.72 8.64
C PRO A 59 2.34 10.03 10.01
N GLY A 60 3.38 10.22 10.81
CA GLY A 60 3.49 9.65 12.15
C GLY A 60 3.99 8.21 12.21
N VAL A 61 4.17 7.52 11.10
CA VAL A 61 4.77 6.17 11.06
C VAL A 61 6.27 6.26 11.30
N THR A 62 6.78 5.51 12.27
CA THR A 62 8.21 5.40 12.58
C THR A 62 8.82 4.12 12.01
N SER A 63 8.03 3.04 11.97
CA SER A 63 8.47 1.76 11.36
C SER A 63 7.26 0.93 10.92
N SER A 64 7.49 -0.02 10.01
CA SER A 64 6.47 -0.98 9.57
C SER A 64 7.12 -2.33 9.27
N THR A 65 6.55 -3.38 9.86
CA THR A 65 6.87 -4.79 9.59
C THR A 65 5.76 -5.48 8.79
N VAL A 66 4.87 -4.71 8.18
CA VAL A 66 3.83 -5.26 7.31
C VAL A 66 4.48 -5.95 6.11
N THR A 67 4.04 -7.16 5.82
CA THR A 67 4.49 -7.98 4.71
C THR A 67 3.32 -8.41 3.83
N PHE A 68 3.61 -8.66 2.58
CA PHE A 68 2.69 -9.24 1.63
C PHE A 68 2.97 -10.72 1.45
N SER A 69 1.93 -11.55 1.56
CA SER A 69 1.96 -12.96 1.21
C SER A 69 1.14 -13.13 -0.07
N PRO A 70 1.76 -13.60 -1.18
CA PRO A 70 1.04 -13.81 -2.43
C PRO A 70 0.06 -14.98 -2.33
N ASP A 71 -0.90 -15.01 -3.24
CA ASP A 71 -1.83 -16.12 -3.38
C ASP A 71 -1.08 -17.43 -3.61
N ARG A 72 -1.44 -18.45 -2.85
CA ARG A 72 -0.93 -19.82 -2.96
C ARG A 72 -2.09 -20.79 -2.82
N LEU A 73 -1.90 -22.01 -3.32
CA LEU A 73 -2.94 -23.04 -3.31
C LEU A 73 -3.57 -23.19 -1.91
N GLY A 74 -4.85 -22.81 -1.77
CA GLY A 74 -5.58 -22.84 -0.51
C GLY A 74 -5.41 -21.64 0.42
N TYR A 75 -4.54 -20.67 0.09
CA TYR A 75 -4.30 -19.48 0.91
C TYR A 75 -4.39 -18.22 0.05
N PRO A 76 -5.39 -17.37 0.26
CA PRO A 76 -5.54 -16.14 -0.50
C PRO A 76 -4.42 -15.15 -0.19
N ALA A 77 -4.13 -14.25 -1.15
CA ALA A 77 -3.17 -13.17 -0.93
C ALA A 77 -3.56 -12.31 0.27
N SER A 78 -2.58 -11.95 1.09
CA SER A 78 -2.81 -11.24 2.35
C SER A 78 -1.72 -10.23 2.69
N PHE A 79 -2.09 -9.22 3.47
CA PHE A 79 -1.16 -8.36 4.19
C PHE A 79 -1.26 -8.61 5.68
N ALA A 80 -0.12 -8.76 6.35
CA ALA A 80 -0.08 -8.95 7.80
C ALA A 80 1.15 -8.26 8.40
N GLY A 81 1.02 -7.76 9.62
CA GLY A 81 2.12 -7.18 10.37
C GLY A 81 1.75 -5.99 11.22
N ARG A 82 2.78 -5.23 11.62
CA ARG A 82 2.65 -4.14 12.57
C ARG A 82 3.23 -2.85 12.00
N ILE A 83 2.55 -1.75 12.28
CA ILE A 83 2.99 -0.39 12.04
C ILE A 83 3.26 0.23 13.42
N THR A 84 4.40 0.87 13.63
CA THR A 84 4.69 1.63 14.84
C THR A 84 4.61 3.10 14.52
N VAL A 85 3.95 3.86 15.40
CA VAL A 85 3.74 5.31 15.23
C VAL A 85 4.33 6.10 16.39
N THR A 86 4.54 7.39 16.17
CA THR A 86 4.94 8.33 17.23
C THR A 86 3.82 8.46 18.28
N SER A 87 4.17 8.89 19.49
CA SER A 87 3.22 9.17 20.57
C SER A 87 2.19 10.27 20.22
N GLN A 88 2.52 11.14 19.28
CA GLN A 88 1.65 12.25 18.84
C GLN A 88 0.68 11.84 17.72
N ALA A 89 0.94 10.74 17.02
CA ALA A 89 0.07 10.28 15.94
C ALA A 89 -1.18 9.60 16.51
N ASP A 90 -2.33 9.81 15.87
CA ASP A 90 -3.52 9.02 16.15
C ASP A 90 -3.38 7.63 15.52
N PRO A 91 -3.24 6.55 16.33
CA PRO A 91 -3.02 5.21 15.81
C PRO A 91 -4.23 4.68 15.03
N VAL A 92 -5.43 5.15 15.34
CA VAL A 92 -6.67 4.72 14.68
C VAL A 92 -6.77 5.36 13.29
N ASP A 93 -6.40 6.65 13.16
CA ASP A 93 -6.35 7.34 11.87
C ASP A 93 -5.28 6.72 10.96
N VAL A 94 -4.09 6.41 11.52
CA VAL A 94 -3.03 5.73 10.77
C VAL A 94 -3.46 4.34 10.31
N LEU A 95 -4.14 3.57 11.16
CA LEU A 95 -4.67 2.26 10.81
C LEU A 95 -5.70 2.36 9.67
N ASP A 96 -6.63 3.30 9.78
CA ASP A 96 -7.69 3.52 8.79
C ASP A 96 -7.10 3.88 7.42
N ARG A 97 -6.11 4.79 7.39
CA ARG A 97 -5.39 5.18 6.17
C ARG A 97 -4.56 4.03 5.59
N ALA A 98 -3.88 3.25 6.42
CA ALA A 98 -3.11 2.10 5.97
C ALA A 98 -4.02 1.05 5.33
N LEU A 99 -5.15 0.71 5.96
CA LEU A 99 -6.12 -0.23 5.41
C LEU A 99 -6.73 0.26 4.09
N PHE A 100 -7.00 1.58 3.99
CA PHE A 100 -7.47 2.17 2.73
C PHE A 100 -6.44 2.02 1.60
N LEU A 101 -5.14 2.32 1.85
CA LEU A 101 -4.08 2.16 0.87
C LEU A 101 -3.93 0.71 0.42
N LEU A 102 -3.96 -0.23 1.38
CA LEU A 102 -3.88 -1.66 1.11
C LEU A 102 -5.07 -2.15 0.27
N LEU A 103 -6.29 -1.68 0.56
CA LEU A 103 -7.48 -2.02 -0.23
C LEU A 103 -7.38 -1.45 -1.65
N ARG A 104 -7.04 -0.16 -1.76
CA ARG A 104 -7.04 0.62 -3.02
C ARG A 104 -6.05 0.06 -4.03
N ASP A 105 -4.83 -0.21 -3.58
CA ASP A 105 -3.69 -0.48 -4.46
C ASP A 105 -3.30 -1.97 -4.53
N SER A 106 -4.08 -2.87 -3.90
CA SER A 106 -3.81 -4.31 -3.95
C SER A 106 -5.04 -5.14 -4.31
N ARG A 107 -4.80 -6.42 -4.58
CA ARG A 107 -5.86 -7.45 -4.73
C ARG A 107 -5.87 -8.44 -3.59
N ALA A 108 -5.21 -8.14 -2.48
CA ALA A 108 -5.23 -9.00 -1.31
C ALA A 108 -6.67 -9.24 -0.83
N ALA A 109 -6.95 -10.47 -0.39
CA ALA A 109 -8.25 -10.87 0.11
C ALA A 109 -8.42 -10.60 1.60
N THR A 110 -7.30 -10.62 2.37
CA THR A 110 -7.33 -10.46 3.81
C THR A 110 -6.23 -9.53 4.32
N PHE A 111 -6.51 -8.87 5.45
CA PHE A 111 -5.66 -7.86 6.07
C PHE A 111 -5.62 -8.08 7.59
N ALA A 112 -4.43 -8.36 8.12
CA ALA A 112 -4.18 -8.54 9.56
C ALA A 112 -3.11 -7.53 10.00
N VAL A 113 -3.49 -6.25 10.00
CA VAL A 113 -2.58 -5.13 10.29
C VAL A 113 -2.93 -4.53 11.64
N THR A 114 -1.90 -4.28 12.46
CA THR A 114 -2.02 -3.60 13.74
C THR A 114 -1.16 -2.35 13.76
N VAL A 115 -1.55 -1.36 14.55
CA VAL A 115 -0.75 -0.17 14.83
C VAL A 115 -0.34 -0.18 16.30
N ALA A 116 0.93 0.04 16.57
CA ALA A 116 1.49 0.13 17.92
C ALA A 116 1.83 1.58 18.25
N ARG A 117 1.37 2.06 19.42
CA ARG A 117 1.74 3.34 20.02
C ARG A 117 1.94 3.17 21.52
N ASP A 118 3.08 3.55 22.04
CA ASP A 118 3.39 3.55 23.49
C ASP A 118 3.10 2.20 24.17
N GLY A 119 3.41 1.08 23.50
CA GLY A 119 3.17 -0.28 23.96
C GLY A 119 1.73 -0.79 23.82
N LEU A 120 0.78 0.05 23.40
CA LEU A 120 -0.60 -0.35 23.10
C LEU A 120 -0.73 -0.79 21.63
N LEU A 121 -1.59 -1.78 21.38
CA LEU A 121 -1.90 -2.28 20.05
C LEU A 121 -3.33 -1.89 19.66
N TYR A 122 -3.47 -1.41 18.44
CA TYR A 122 -4.72 -1.01 17.81
C TYR A 122 -4.91 -1.87 16.56
N ASP A 123 -6.05 -2.50 16.43
CA ASP A 123 -6.39 -3.37 15.30
C ASP A 123 -7.75 -2.98 14.68
N GLY A 124 -8.30 -3.82 13.81
CA GLY A 124 -9.58 -3.57 13.17
C GLY A 124 -10.75 -3.36 14.14
N GLN A 125 -10.67 -3.89 15.36
CA GLN A 125 -11.77 -3.78 16.33
C GLN A 125 -12.03 -2.32 16.75
N GLN A 126 -10.99 -1.47 16.82
CA GLN A 126 -11.16 -0.04 17.09
C GLN A 126 -11.91 0.69 15.97
N LEU A 127 -11.96 0.08 14.79
CA LEU A 127 -12.71 0.59 13.64
C LEU A 127 -14.10 -0.08 13.49
N GLY A 128 -14.47 -0.99 14.40
CA GLY A 128 -15.67 -1.80 14.31
C GLY A 128 -15.57 -2.93 13.30
N LEU A 129 -14.33 -3.34 12.94
CA LEU A 129 -14.02 -4.42 12.02
C LEU A 129 -13.49 -5.64 12.79
N ARG A 130 -13.27 -6.77 12.11
CA ARG A 130 -12.59 -7.93 12.69
C ARG A 130 -11.08 -7.70 12.83
N THR A 131 -10.41 -8.49 13.66
CA THR A 131 -8.95 -8.47 13.80
C THR A 131 -8.26 -8.90 12.49
N THR A 132 -8.80 -9.93 11.83
CA THR A 132 -8.45 -10.26 10.44
C THR A 132 -9.60 -9.80 9.56
N ILE A 133 -9.33 -8.85 8.71
CA ILE A 133 -10.32 -8.11 7.95
C ILE A 133 -10.37 -8.67 6.54
N ASP A 134 -11.55 -8.99 6.04
CA ASP A 134 -11.76 -9.41 4.66
C ASP A 134 -11.86 -8.19 3.74
N ARG A 135 -11.46 -8.37 2.47
CA ARG A 135 -11.57 -7.33 1.45
C ARG A 135 -12.99 -6.77 1.33
N ALA A 136 -14.01 -7.65 1.43
CA ALA A 136 -15.41 -7.22 1.36
C ALA A 136 -15.79 -6.29 2.51
N GLU A 137 -15.27 -6.53 3.71
CA GLU A 137 -15.50 -5.70 4.90
C GLU A 137 -14.87 -4.30 4.73
N LEU A 138 -13.64 -4.21 4.17
CA LEU A 138 -13.03 -2.92 3.82
C LEU A 138 -13.78 -2.24 2.68
N ALA A 139 -14.23 -2.97 1.67
CA ALA A 139 -15.02 -2.42 0.59
C ALA A 139 -16.38 -1.88 1.07
N ALA A 140 -16.99 -2.48 2.06
CA ALA A 140 -18.19 -1.96 2.70
C ALA A 140 -17.92 -0.63 3.44
N ARG A 141 -16.71 -0.47 4.01
CA ARG A 141 -16.30 0.75 4.73
C ARG A 141 -15.88 1.90 3.79
N PHE A 142 -15.08 1.61 2.79
CA PHE A 142 -14.43 2.62 1.93
C PHE A 142 -15.00 2.68 0.52
N GLY A 143 -15.88 1.76 0.15
CA GLY A 143 -16.23 1.48 -1.24
C GLY A 143 -15.13 0.70 -1.94
N ASN A 144 -15.16 0.72 -3.28
CA ASN A 144 -14.08 0.17 -4.11
C ASN A 144 -13.28 1.35 -4.72
N PRO A 145 -12.31 1.90 -3.97
CA PRO A 145 -11.55 3.06 -4.44
C PRO A 145 -10.74 2.70 -5.69
N ALA A 146 -10.75 3.59 -6.68
CA ALA A 146 -9.84 3.47 -7.83
C ALA A 146 -8.39 3.64 -7.36
N SER A 147 -7.44 3.04 -8.09
CA SER A 147 -6.01 3.25 -7.82
C SER A 147 -5.69 4.76 -7.89
N GLY A 148 -4.94 5.24 -6.89
CA GLY A 148 -4.62 6.66 -6.74
C GLY A 148 -5.73 7.53 -6.14
N ALA A 149 -6.91 6.98 -5.80
CA ALA A 149 -7.96 7.75 -5.11
C ALA A 149 -7.43 8.34 -3.78
N ALA A 150 -7.83 9.58 -3.47
CA ALA A 150 -7.52 10.19 -2.19
C ALA A 150 -8.24 9.48 -1.04
N PHE A 151 -7.62 9.49 0.14
CA PHE A 151 -8.28 9.01 1.35
C PHE A 151 -9.55 9.84 1.60
N PRO A 152 -10.71 9.20 1.86
CA PRO A 152 -11.93 9.94 2.11
C PRO A 152 -11.75 10.81 3.36
N THR A 153 -12.07 12.10 3.25
CA THR A 153 -12.08 12.99 4.41
C THR A 153 -13.09 12.45 5.42
N PRO A 154 -12.71 12.28 6.70
CA PRO A 154 -13.62 11.74 7.68
C PRO A 154 -14.88 12.61 7.75
N SER A 155 -16.03 11.96 7.49
CA SER A 155 -17.32 12.63 7.66
C SER A 155 -17.52 12.93 9.16
N PRO A 156 -17.97 14.13 9.54
CA PRO A 156 -18.11 14.51 10.94
C PRO A 156 -19.08 13.62 11.76
N SER A 157 -19.78 12.70 11.09
CA SER A 157 -20.75 11.79 11.71
C SER A 157 -20.17 10.45 12.17
N ARG A 158 -18.85 10.21 12.01
CA ARG A 158 -18.25 8.95 12.45
C ARG A 158 -18.06 8.99 13.96
N PRO A 159 -18.67 8.09 14.76
CA PRO A 159 -18.43 8.03 16.20
C PRO A 159 -16.94 7.80 16.46
N SER A 160 -16.39 8.56 17.40
CA SER A 160 -15.00 8.39 17.82
C SER A 160 -14.84 6.97 18.40
N PRO A 161 -13.86 6.18 17.96
CA PRO A 161 -13.67 4.83 18.47
C PRO A 161 -13.41 4.87 19.98
N ALA A 162 -13.99 3.92 20.69
CA ALA A 162 -13.76 3.77 22.12
C ALA A 162 -12.27 3.47 22.42
N PRO A 163 -11.69 4.06 23.47
CA PRO A 163 -10.33 3.74 23.86
C PRO A 163 -10.23 2.24 24.22
N PRO A 164 -9.08 1.60 23.89
CA PRO A 164 -8.89 0.19 24.20
C PRO A 164 -9.00 -0.06 25.71
N PRO A 165 -9.50 -1.23 26.15
CA PRO A 165 -9.60 -1.58 27.55
C PRO A 165 -8.18 -1.57 28.17
N ARG A 166 -8.03 -0.83 29.26
CA ARG A 166 -6.77 -0.84 30.02
C ARG A 166 -6.61 -2.24 30.61
N SER A 167 -5.56 -2.94 30.24
CA SER A 167 -5.22 -4.20 30.90
C SER A 167 -4.95 -3.90 32.37
N SER A 168 -5.88 -4.28 33.24
CA SER A 168 -5.69 -4.24 34.68
C SER A 168 -4.67 -5.31 35.03
N THR A 169 -3.42 -4.89 35.22
CA THR A 169 -2.40 -5.74 35.84
C THR A 169 -2.71 -5.77 37.32
N SER A 170 -3.23 -6.90 37.79
CA SER A 170 -3.31 -7.27 39.21
C SER A 170 -2.04 -7.96 39.63
#